data_cdc51c1a5d31d56cc1eedaab835cb714
#
_entry.id   cdc51c1a5d31d56cc1eedaab835cb714
#
_cell.length_a   1.000
_cell.length_b   1.000
_cell.length_c   1.000
_cell.angle_alpha   90.00
_cell.angle_beta   90.00
_cell.angle_gamma   90.00
#
_symmetry.space_group_name_H-M   'P 1'
#
loop_
_entity.id
_entity.type
_entity.pdbx_description
1 polymer ?
#
loop_
_entity_poly.entity_id
_entity_poly.type
_entity_poly.pdbx_seq_one_letter_code
_entity_poly.pdbx_strand_id
1 'polypeptide(L)'
;ATTEIYTLSLHDALPILLRSVNEESAEETRKEHIVQSAISTLSFSELEAIIHIFEELDGTEGILVASKIADRVGITRSVIVNALRKFESAGVIESRSSGMKGTYIKVLNDYVFTELEKIKKERL
;
A
#
# COMPACT_ATOMS: atom_id res chain seq x y z
N ALA A 1 -27.22 -21.99 -32.11
CA ALA A 1 -27.39 -20.58 -32.44
C ALA A 1 -28.42 -19.91 -31.54
N THR A 2 -29.60 -20.49 -31.46
CA THR A 2 -30.64 -19.95 -30.57
C THR A 2 -30.23 -20.01 -29.12
N THR A 3 -29.56 -21.09 -28.74
CA THR A 3 -29.06 -21.28 -27.38
C THR A 3 -27.98 -20.26 -27.06
N GLU A 4 -27.11 -19.96 -28.02
CA GLU A 4 -26.07 -18.98 -27.86
C GLU A 4 -26.63 -17.58 -27.69
N ILE A 5 -27.61 -17.22 -28.49
CA ILE A 5 -28.29 -15.92 -28.40
C ILE A 5 -29.01 -15.81 -27.08
N TYR A 6 -29.66 -16.87 -26.64
CA TYR A 6 -30.35 -16.93 -25.37
C TYR A 6 -29.36 -16.79 -24.19
N THR A 7 -28.24 -17.46 -24.29
CA THR A 7 -27.19 -17.38 -23.29
C THR A 7 -26.62 -15.97 -23.22
N LEU A 8 -26.42 -15.32 -24.36
CA LEU A 8 -25.94 -13.94 -24.39
C LEU A 8 -26.93 -12.98 -23.76
N SER A 9 -28.23 -13.21 -23.97
CA SER A 9 -29.27 -12.37 -23.36
C SER A 9 -29.25 -12.51 -21.82
N LEU A 10 -29.07 -13.71 -21.32
CA LEU A 10 -28.93 -13.93 -19.88
C LEU A 10 -27.63 -13.32 -19.36
N HIS A 11 -26.58 -13.37 -20.15
CA HIS A 11 -25.31 -12.77 -19.78
C HIS A 11 -25.38 -11.24 -19.76
N ASP A 12 -26.24 -10.65 -20.56
CA ASP A 12 -26.43 -9.20 -20.54
C ASP A 12 -27.16 -8.75 -19.28
N ALA A 13 -28.06 -9.55 -18.76
CA ALA A 13 -28.82 -9.21 -17.55
C ALA A 13 -28.03 -9.48 -16.26
N LEU A 14 -27.52 -10.70 -16.14
CA LEU A 14 -26.76 -11.11 -14.95
C LEU A 14 -25.39 -10.44 -14.82
N PRO A 15 -24.63 -10.28 -15.91
CA PRO A 15 -23.30 -9.68 -15.79
C PRO A 15 -23.27 -8.25 -15.31
N ILE A 16 -24.34 -7.50 -15.50
CA ILE A 16 -24.35 -6.10 -15.02
C ILE A 16 -24.30 -6.05 -13.51
N LEU A 17 -25.08 -6.88 -12.83
CA LEU A 17 -25.05 -6.96 -11.35
C LEU A 17 -23.78 -7.61 -10.85
N LEU A 18 -23.35 -8.69 -11.49
CA LEU A 18 -22.10 -9.39 -11.11
C LEU A 18 -20.87 -8.53 -11.40
N ARG A 19 -20.92 -7.72 -12.46
CA ARG A 19 -19.83 -6.83 -12.80
C ARG A 19 -19.59 -5.79 -11.72
N SER A 20 -20.63 -5.23 -11.15
CA SER A 20 -20.52 -4.26 -10.07
C SER A 20 -19.82 -4.86 -8.85
N VAL A 21 -20.26 -6.05 -8.43
CA VAL A 21 -19.65 -6.77 -7.30
C VAL A 21 -18.23 -7.18 -7.63
N ASN A 22 -17.99 -7.66 -8.85
CA ASN A 22 -16.65 -8.08 -9.27
C ASN A 22 -15.68 -6.92 -9.39
N GLU A 23 -16.16 -5.75 -9.78
CA GLU A 23 -15.32 -4.55 -9.86
C GLU A 23 -14.84 -4.12 -8.48
N GLU A 24 -15.71 -4.13 -7.48
CA GLU A 24 -15.33 -3.83 -6.10
C GLU A 24 -14.35 -4.84 -5.57
N SER A 25 -14.61 -6.13 -5.77
CA SER A 25 -13.70 -7.19 -5.35
C SER A 25 -12.37 -7.14 -6.08
N ALA A 26 -12.40 -6.83 -7.38
CA ALA A 26 -11.20 -6.71 -8.19
C ALA A 26 -10.35 -5.52 -7.75
N GLU A 27 -10.99 -4.42 -7.36
CA GLU A 27 -10.30 -3.23 -6.88
C GLU A 27 -9.62 -3.49 -5.54
N GLU A 28 -10.31 -4.14 -4.61
CA GLU A 28 -9.74 -4.54 -3.34
C GLU A 28 -8.59 -5.52 -3.52
N THR A 29 -8.75 -6.49 -4.43
CA THR A 29 -7.70 -7.45 -4.75
C THR A 29 -6.49 -6.77 -5.37
N ARG A 30 -6.70 -5.77 -6.21
CA ARG A 30 -5.60 -4.99 -6.79
C ARG A 30 -4.84 -4.21 -5.72
N LYS A 31 -5.55 -3.57 -4.82
CA LYS A 31 -4.94 -2.83 -3.71
C LYS A 31 -4.08 -3.76 -2.85
N GLU A 32 -4.64 -4.92 -2.51
CA GLU A 32 -3.94 -5.94 -1.75
C GLU A 32 -2.69 -6.41 -2.49
N HIS A 33 -2.82 -6.73 -3.77
CA HIS A 33 -1.72 -7.19 -4.59
C HIS A 33 -0.61 -6.14 -4.72
N ILE A 34 -0.97 -4.89 -4.92
CA ILE A 34 -0.02 -3.78 -5.02
C ILE A 34 0.78 -3.66 -3.72
N VAL A 35 0.11 -3.68 -2.58
CA VAL A 35 0.77 -3.58 -1.28
C VAL A 35 1.68 -4.78 -1.03
N GLN A 36 1.20 -5.98 -1.29
CA GLN A 36 1.98 -7.20 -1.11
C GLN A 36 3.21 -7.22 -2.01
N SER A 37 3.05 -6.80 -3.26
CA SER A 37 4.17 -6.70 -4.21
C SER A 37 5.20 -5.66 -3.75
N ALA A 38 4.74 -4.50 -3.29
CA ALA A 38 5.63 -3.47 -2.78
C ALA A 38 6.43 -3.98 -1.58
N ILE A 39 5.76 -4.61 -0.63
CA ILE A 39 6.40 -5.17 0.56
C ILE A 39 7.40 -6.26 0.18
N SER A 40 7.09 -7.09 -0.80
CA SER A 40 7.98 -8.17 -1.24
C SER A 40 9.30 -7.66 -1.83
N THR A 41 9.35 -6.42 -2.30
CA THR A 41 10.58 -5.82 -2.83
C THR A 41 11.47 -5.22 -1.74
N LEU A 42 10.97 -5.12 -0.52
CA LEU A 42 11.71 -4.52 0.58
C LEU A 42 12.70 -5.50 1.19
N SER A 43 13.88 -5.00 1.53
CA SER A 43 14.83 -5.75 2.36
C SER A 43 14.30 -5.76 3.81
N PHE A 44 14.93 -6.56 4.66
CA PHE A 44 14.56 -6.61 6.08
C PHE A 44 14.63 -5.22 6.73
N SER A 45 15.72 -4.50 6.48
CA SER A 45 15.91 -3.16 7.03
C SER A 45 14.89 -2.16 6.49
N GLU A 46 14.55 -2.27 5.20
CA GLU A 46 13.56 -1.41 4.59
C GLU A 46 12.16 -1.68 5.17
N LEU A 47 11.84 -2.94 5.41
CA LEU A 47 10.57 -3.32 6.03
C LEU A 47 10.48 -2.77 7.46
N GLU A 48 11.56 -2.86 8.24
CA GLU A 48 11.63 -2.25 9.56
C GLU A 48 11.39 -0.74 9.48
N ALA A 49 12.02 -0.09 8.50
CA ALA A 49 11.84 1.34 8.28
C ALA A 49 10.36 1.68 8.01
N ILE A 50 9.72 0.92 7.14
CA ILE A 50 8.32 1.15 6.80
C ILE A 50 7.41 0.97 8.03
N ILE A 51 7.63 -0.05 8.82
CA ILE A 51 6.84 -0.29 10.04
C ILE A 51 6.94 0.91 10.97
N HIS A 52 8.15 1.41 11.21
CA HIS A 52 8.36 2.56 12.08
C HIS A 52 7.82 3.87 11.49
N ILE A 53 7.92 4.02 10.19
CA ILE A 53 7.33 5.18 9.49
C ILE A 53 5.82 5.24 9.73
N PHE A 54 5.14 4.12 9.55
CA PHE A 54 3.69 4.08 9.73
C PHE A 54 3.27 4.18 11.20
N GLU A 55 4.12 3.78 12.12
CA GLU A 55 3.88 4.00 13.55
C GLU A 55 3.96 5.49 13.91
N GLU A 56 4.93 6.20 13.31
CA GLU A 56 5.08 7.64 13.50
C GLU A 56 3.95 8.43 12.83
N LEU A 57 3.47 7.92 11.69
CA LEU A 57 2.35 8.51 10.98
C LEU A 57 1.05 8.25 11.74
N ASP A 58 0.63 9.19 12.51
CA ASP A 58 -0.61 9.06 13.26
C ASP A 58 -1.80 9.32 12.32
N GLY A 59 -2.21 8.28 11.59
CA GLY A 59 -3.28 8.37 10.61
C GLY A 59 -2.79 8.13 9.18
N THR A 60 -3.45 8.77 8.21
CA THR A 60 -3.19 8.57 6.79
C THR A 60 -2.22 9.57 6.19
N GLU A 61 -1.85 10.60 6.93
CA GLU A 61 -0.88 11.60 6.43
C GLU A 61 -0.15 12.24 7.60
N GLY A 62 1.03 12.76 7.33
CA GLY A 62 1.82 13.43 8.35
C GLY A 62 3.19 13.80 7.84
N ILE A 63 3.95 14.48 8.69
CA ILE A 63 5.31 14.90 8.40
C ILE A 63 6.27 14.07 9.24
N LEU A 64 7.30 13.52 8.58
CA LEU A 64 8.29 12.69 9.23
C LEU A 64 9.69 13.25 9.00
N VAL A 65 10.56 13.05 9.98
CA VAL A 65 11.98 13.37 9.84
C VAL A 65 12.74 12.05 9.73
N ALA A 66 13.21 11.74 8.53
CA ALA A 66 13.88 10.46 8.24
C ALA A 66 15.09 10.22 9.14
N SER A 67 15.88 11.25 9.42
CA SER A 67 17.05 11.13 10.27
C SER A 67 16.70 10.72 11.69
N LYS A 68 15.60 11.22 12.23
CA LYS A 68 15.14 10.86 13.58
C LYS A 68 14.70 9.40 13.65
N ILE A 69 14.02 8.93 12.61
CA ILE A 69 13.59 7.53 12.52
C ILE A 69 14.82 6.63 12.37
N ALA A 70 15.77 7.02 11.53
CA ALA A 70 17.00 6.28 11.32
C ALA A 70 17.77 6.11 12.62
N ASP A 71 17.91 7.18 13.39
CA ASP A 71 18.62 7.14 14.68
C ASP A 71 17.90 6.24 15.69
N ARG A 72 16.58 6.32 15.74
CA ARG A 72 15.80 5.54 16.69
C ARG A 72 15.81 4.05 16.37
N VAL A 73 15.75 3.70 15.09
CA VAL A 73 15.68 2.30 14.64
C VAL A 73 17.08 1.69 14.50
N GLY A 74 18.10 2.52 14.34
CA GLY A 74 19.46 2.04 14.12
C GLY A 74 19.76 1.66 12.68
N ILE A 75 19.11 2.31 11.74
CA ILE A 75 19.31 2.11 10.30
C ILE A 75 19.78 3.41 9.66
N THR A 76 20.25 3.34 8.44
CA THR A 76 20.70 4.52 7.73
C THR A 76 19.53 5.27 7.10
N ARG A 77 19.70 6.57 6.91
CA ARG A 77 18.71 7.41 6.24
C ARG A 77 18.41 6.91 4.83
N SER A 78 19.42 6.41 4.13
CA SER A 78 19.25 5.90 2.76
C SER A 78 18.32 4.69 2.70
N VAL A 79 18.31 3.85 3.73
CA VAL A 79 17.36 2.72 3.82
C VAL A 79 15.92 3.25 3.87
N ILE A 80 15.70 4.28 4.68
CA ILE A 80 14.37 4.90 4.81
C ILE A 80 13.94 5.52 3.48
N VAL A 81 14.83 6.27 2.84
CA VAL A 81 14.55 6.92 1.56
C VAL A 81 14.23 5.88 0.49
N ASN A 82 15.00 4.79 0.44
CA ASN A 82 14.76 3.72 -0.53
C ASN A 82 13.42 3.02 -0.30
N ALA A 83 13.07 2.76 0.95
CA ALA A 83 11.79 2.17 1.30
C ALA A 83 10.63 3.06 0.87
N LEU A 84 10.72 4.36 1.14
CA LEU A 84 9.71 5.32 0.73
C LEU A 84 9.59 5.40 -0.79
N ARG A 85 10.71 5.38 -1.51
CA ARG A 85 10.70 5.39 -2.98
C ARG A 85 10.01 4.16 -3.56
N LYS A 86 10.24 3.00 -2.98
CA LYS A 86 9.61 1.76 -3.43
C LYS A 86 8.10 1.83 -3.25
N PHE A 87 7.63 2.32 -2.12
CA PHE A 87 6.20 2.48 -1.87
C PHE A 87 5.59 3.58 -2.73
N GLU A 88 6.32 4.65 -2.96
CA GLU A 88 5.87 5.74 -3.84
C GLU A 88 5.74 5.24 -5.29
N SER A 89 6.72 4.49 -5.77
CA SER A 89 6.70 3.91 -7.11
C SER A 89 5.56 2.92 -7.29
N ALA A 90 5.19 2.20 -6.23
CA ALA A 90 4.08 1.26 -6.27
C ALA A 90 2.71 1.95 -6.17
N GLY A 91 2.68 3.24 -5.85
CA GLY A 91 1.43 3.97 -5.68
C GLY A 91 0.78 3.78 -4.31
N VAL A 92 1.51 3.26 -3.34
CA VAL A 92 0.99 3.04 -1.99
C VAL A 92 0.97 4.34 -1.20
N ILE A 93 1.97 5.18 -1.38
CA ILE A 93 2.08 6.47 -0.71
C ILE A 93 2.46 7.57 -1.69
N GLU A 94 2.25 8.81 -1.26
CA GLU A 94 2.77 9.99 -1.91
C GLU A 94 3.68 10.69 -0.91
N SER A 95 4.85 11.13 -1.36
CA SER A 95 5.79 11.83 -0.50
C SER A 95 6.20 13.16 -1.10
N ARG A 96 6.41 14.16 -0.25
CA ARG A 96 6.86 15.50 -0.65
C ARG A 96 7.83 16.04 0.39
N SER A 97 8.87 16.69 -0.09
CA SER A 97 9.79 17.36 0.81
C SER A 97 9.13 18.62 1.38
N SER A 98 9.17 18.75 2.70
CA SER A 98 8.67 19.95 3.41
C SER A 98 9.81 20.83 3.89
N GLY A 99 10.95 20.78 3.23
CA GLY A 99 12.11 21.57 3.60
C GLY A 99 12.67 21.17 4.95
N MET A 100 12.85 22.15 5.84
CA MET A 100 13.41 21.90 7.17
C MET A 100 12.48 21.11 8.09
N LYS A 101 11.19 21.03 7.76
CA LYS A 101 10.20 20.32 8.59
C LYS A 101 10.24 18.80 8.40
N GLY A 102 10.89 18.32 7.33
CA GLY A 102 10.99 16.90 7.04
C GLY A 102 10.27 16.51 5.76
N THR A 103 9.74 15.30 5.72
CA THR A 103 9.06 14.76 4.56
C THR A 103 7.59 14.57 4.87
N TYR A 104 6.74 15.15 4.05
CA TYR A 104 5.29 14.92 4.14
C TYR A 104 4.95 13.63 3.43
N ILE A 105 4.19 12.78 4.08
CA ILE A 105 3.76 11.48 3.55
C ILE A 105 2.24 11.39 3.64
N LYS A 106 1.64 10.95 2.55
CA LYS A 106 0.22 10.68 2.48
C LYS A 106 0.00 9.25 1.98
N VAL A 107 -0.80 8.49 2.69
CA VAL A 107 -1.11 7.11 2.30
C VAL A 107 -2.22 7.13 1.25
N LEU A 108 -1.93 6.57 0.08
CA LEU A 108 -2.88 6.47 -1.01
C LEU A 108 -3.63 5.14 -1.01
N ASN A 109 -2.98 4.08 -0.54
CA ASN A 109 -3.54 2.73 -0.48
C ASN A 109 -3.62 2.28 0.97
N ASP A 110 -4.80 2.37 1.54
CA ASP A 110 -5.03 2.08 2.95
C ASP A 110 -4.89 0.59 3.32
N TYR A 111 -4.85 -0.30 2.35
CA TYR A 111 -4.62 -1.72 2.61
C TYR A 111 -3.26 -1.97 3.25
N VAL A 112 -2.31 -1.04 3.07
CA VAL A 112 -0.99 -1.12 3.68
C VAL A 112 -1.06 -1.28 5.20
N PHE A 113 -2.00 -0.63 5.85
CA PHE A 113 -2.18 -0.75 7.30
C PHE A 113 -2.54 -2.17 7.71
N THR A 114 -3.43 -2.80 6.96
CA THR A 114 -3.85 -4.19 7.20
C THR A 114 -2.67 -5.14 7.04
N GLU A 115 -1.90 -4.96 5.99
CA GLU A 115 -0.75 -5.83 5.70
C GLU A 115 0.34 -5.67 6.74
N LEU A 116 0.63 -4.45 7.17
CA LEU A 116 1.63 -4.20 8.21
C LEU A 116 1.21 -4.77 9.56
N GLU A 117 -0.07 -4.71 9.87
CA GLU A 117 -0.58 -5.35 11.09
C GLU A 117 -0.38 -6.86 11.08
N LYS A 118 -0.62 -7.50 9.94
CA LYS A 118 -0.36 -8.93 9.78
C LYS A 118 1.12 -9.27 10.00
N ILE A 119 2.00 -8.48 9.44
CA ILE A 119 3.45 -8.67 9.57
C ILE A 119 3.88 -8.51 11.01
N LYS A 120 3.39 -7.50 11.72
CA LYS A 120 3.69 -7.29 13.13
C LYS A 120 3.26 -8.48 13.98
N LYS A 121 2.08 -9.05 13.71
CA LYS A 121 1.58 -10.22 14.43
C LYS A 121 2.44 -11.46 14.18
N GLU A 122 2.89 -11.64 12.95
CA GLU A 122 3.76 -12.77 12.60
C GLU A 122 5.13 -12.67 13.25
N ARG A 123 5.61 -11.45 13.50
CA ARG A 123 6.91 -11.22 14.15
C ARG A 123 6.89 -11.43 15.65
N LEU A 124 5.73 -11.29 16.24
CA LEU A 124 5.56 -11.52 17.67
C LEU A 124 5.35 -13.00 17.97
#